data_500ecd2bcc0f1ec4e8abeac9c142d8e1
#
_entry.id   500ecd2bcc0f1ec4e8abeac9c142d8e1
#
_cell.length_a   1.000
_cell.length_b   1.000
_cell.length_c   1.000
_cell.angle_alpha   90.00
_cell.angle_beta   90.00
_cell.angle_gamma   90.00
#
_symmetry.space_group_name_H-M   'P 1'
#
loop_
_entity.id
_entity.type
_entity.pdbx_description
1 polymer ?
#
loop_
_entity_poly.entity_id
_entity_poly.type
_entity_poly.pdbx_seq_one_letter_code
_entity_poly.pdbx_strand_id
1 'polypeptide(L)'
;HIFHDPLGEHICWYLYYIPMILIPVLGLAAAMFLGEKDGEKTVRKIIALLAFAVVLIISVFTNDLHQLVFRFSGRPPLSDRDYSYGILFIVIQGWIIFCLIWMEIILIRKSRIPGRKQFWLPVIPGILLLGWNIGNLLRLPLIKTIAGDMTAVCCLLMAAIYQGCILCGLIQTNNRYFELFQTSGGLDAEITDDSFQR
;
A
#
# COMPACT_ATOMS: atom_id res chain seq x y z
N HIS A 1 -17.79 21.34 4.15
CA HIS A 1 -18.32 21.72 5.47
C HIS A 1 -19.73 21.12 5.67
N ILE A 2 -19.81 19.78 5.86
CA ILE A 2 -21.08 19.08 6.09
C ILE A 2 -21.30 18.84 7.61
N PHE A 3 -20.24 18.82 8.39
CA PHE A 3 -20.32 18.67 9.85
C PHE A 3 -19.80 19.93 10.54
N HIS A 4 -20.68 20.59 11.29
CA HIS A 4 -20.31 21.71 12.18
C HIS A 4 -20.06 21.24 13.61
N ASP A 5 -19.98 19.91 13.82
CA ASP A 5 -19.73 19.34 15.13
C ASP A 5 -18.23 19.04 15.29
N PRO A 6 -17.52 19.72 16.22
CA PRO A 6 -16.09 19.53 16.44
C PRO A 6 -15.73 18.08 16.83
N LEU A 7 -16.67 17.35 17.42
CA LEU A 7 -16.46 15.96 17.80
C LEU A 7 -16.51 15.05 16.57
N GLY A 8 -17.40 15.34 15.62
CA GLY A 8 -17.48 14.64 14.33
C GLY A 8 -16.24 14.87 13.47
N GLU A 9 -15.71 16.09 13.42
CA GLU A 9 -14.46 16.41 12.70
C GLU A 9 -13.28 15.63 13.29
N HIS A 10 -13.16 15.55 14.60
CA HIS A 10 -12.11 14.83 15.30
C HIS A 10 -12.14 13.32 15.03
N ILE A 11 -13.34 12.72 15.08
CA ILE A 11 -13.52 11.29 14.75
C ILE A 11 -13.17 11.01 13.30
N CYS A 12 -13.65 11.85 12.36
CA CYS A 12 -13.33 11.71 10.95
C CYS A 12 -11.82 11.80 10.69
N TRP A 13 -11.11 12.66 11.40
CA TRP A 13 -9.67 12.79 11.30
C TRP A 13 -8.93 11.54 11.77
N TYR A 14 -9.36 10.89 12.86
CA TYR A 14 -8.81 9.61 13.30
C TYR A 14 -9.13 8.47 12.32
N LEU A 15 -10.35 8.43 11.79
CA LEU A 15 -10.77 7.45 10.78
C LEU A 15 -9.89 7.51 9.51
N TYR A 16 -9.40 8.70 9.16
CA TYR A 16 -8.51 8.90 8.02
C TYR A 16 -7.19 8.09 8.13
N TYR A 17 -6.72 7.80 9.36
CA TYR A 17 -5.51 7.01 9.58
C TYR A 17 -5.69 5.52 9.31
N ILE A 18 -6.91 5.00 9.30
CA ILE A 18 -7.19 3.59 8.97
C ILE A 18 -6.70 3.28 7.55
N PRO A 19 -7.21 3.90 6.49
CA PRO A 19 -6.74 3.65 5.13
C PRO A 19 -5.27 4.02 4.96
N MET A 20 -4.78 5.08 5.60
CA MET A 20 -3.40 5.50 5.51
C MET A 20 -2.41 4.42 5.99
N ILE A 21 -2.74 3.68 7.05
CA ILE A 21 -1.92 2.60 7.59
C ILE A 21 -2.15 1.29 6.83
N LEU A 22 -3.40 0.98 6.45
CA LEU A 22 -3.75 -0.30 5.83
C LEU A 22 -3.34 -0.42 4.36
N ILE A 23 -3.46 0.65 3.56
CA ILE A 23 -3.17 0.60 2.12
C ILE A 23 -1.74 0.11 1.84
N PRO A 24 -0.66 0.64 2.46
CA PRO A 24 0.69 0.14 2.26
C PRO A 24 0.88 -1.32 2.70
N VAL A 25 0.23 -1.72 3.79
CA VAL A 25 0.31 -3.10 4.30
C VAL A 25 -0.40 -4.07 3.37
N LEU A 26 -1.59 -3.73 2.88
CA LEU A 26 -2.32 -4.55 1.91
C LEU A 26 -1.59 -4.63 0.57
N GLY A 27 -0.97 -3.53 0.15
CA GLY A 27 -0.08 -3.51 -1.01
C GLY A 27 1.09 -4.48 -0.85
N LEU A 28 1.79 -4.41 0.28
CA LEU A 28 2.86 -5.34 0.60
C LEU A 28 2.37 -6.80 0.62
N ALA A 29 1.22 -7.06 1.25
CA ALA A 29 0.61 -8.39 1.29
C ALA A 29 0.32 -8.93 -0.11
N ALA A 30 -0.27 -8.12 -1.00
CA ALA A 30 -0.52 -8.48 -2.37
C ALA A 30 0.78 -8.78 -3.14
N ALA A 31 1.83 -7.95 -2.97
CA ALA A 31 3.14 -8.19 -3.57
C ALA A 31 3.78 -9.51 -3.07
N MET A 32 3.58 -9.88 -1.80
CA MET A 32 4.06 -11.14 -1.24
C MET A 32 3.36 -12.35 -1.86
N PHE A 33 2.06 -12.28 -2.13
CA PHE A 33 1.32 -13.37 -2.77
C PHE A 33 1.67 -13.58 -4.25
N LEU A 34 2.18 -12.57 -4.94
CA LEU A 34 2.54 -12.68 -6.35
C LEU A 34 3.59 -13.79 -6.57
N GLY A 35 3.21 -14.88 -7.26
CA GLY A 35 4.11 -15.97 -7.63
C GLY A 35 4.67 -16.80 -6.46
N GLU A 36 3.99 -16.80 -5.31
CA GLU A 36 4.40 -17.56 -4.13
C GLU A 36 3.91 -19.00 -4.22
N LYS A 37 4.82 -19.97 -3.99
CA LYS A 37 4.51 -21.39 -3.96
C LYS A 37 4.13 -21.88 -2.54
N ASP A 38 4.64 -21.24 -1.49
CA ASP A 38 4.47 -21.62 -0.09
C ASP A 38 3.49 -20.65 0.61
N GLY A 39 2.20 -20.83 0.29
CA GLY A 39 1.12 -19.94 0.76
C GLY A 39 1.01 -19.83 2.28
N GLU A 40 1.27 -20.93 3.03
CA GLU A 40 1.08 -20.94 4.48
C GLU A 40 2.07 -20.05 5.23
N LYS A 41 3.36 -20.07 4.85
CA LYS A 41 4.38 -19.21 5.45
C LYS A 41 4.14 -17.73 5.13
N THR A 42 3.67 -17.45 3.91
CA THR A 42 3.34 -16.10 3.46
C THR A 42 2.15 -15.55 4.23
N VAL A 43 1.09 -16.35 4.42
CA VAL A 43 -0.09 -15.98 5.22
C VAL A 43 0.30 -15.64 6.67
N ARG A 44 1.16 -16.44 7.33
CA ARG A 44 1.62 -16.12 8.69
C ARG A 44 2.34 -14.77 8.80
N LYS A 45 3.19 -14.43 7.81
CA LYS A 45 3.87 -13.13 7.76
C LYS A 45 2.87 -11.98 7.58
N ILE A 46 1.88 -12.17 6.70
CA ILE A 46 0.84 -11.16 6.45
C ILE A 46 -0.02 -10.94 7.70
N ILE A 47 -0.39 -12.01 8.40
CA ILE A 47 -1.13 -11.89 9.67
C ILE A 47 -0.32 -11.08 10.69
N ALA A 48 0.99 -11.32 10.81
CA ALA A 48 1.85 -10.55 11.71
C ALA A 48 1.92 -9.06 11.32
N LEU A 49 2.03 -8.75 10.01
CA LEU A 49 2.03 -7.37 9.52
C LEU A 49 0.69 -6.67 9.81
N LEU A 50 -0.43 -7.36 9.56
CA LEU A 50 -1.77 -6.84 9.84
C LEU A 50 -2.01 -6.65 11.34
N ALA A 51 -1.57 -7.58 12.17
CA ALA A 51 -1.67 -7.44 13.63
C ALA A 51 -0.92 -6.20 14.12
N PHE A 52 0.28 -5.94 13.61
CA PHE A 52 1.02 -4.73 13.95
C PHE A 52 0.31 -3.46 13.45
N ALA A 53 -0.23 -3.47 12.23
CA ALA A 53 -1.02 -2.35 11.70
C ALA A 53 -2.24 -2.05 12.58
N VAL A 54 -2.95 -3.08 13.06
CA VAL A 54 -4.09 -2.93 13.98
C VAL A 54 -3.66 -2.28 15.30
N VAL A 55 -2.51 -2.66 15.86
CA VAL A 55 -1.96 -2.03 17.07
C VAL A 55 -1.69 -0.55 16.83
N LEU A 56 -1.12 -0.18 15.67
CA LEU A 56 -0.90 1.22 15.31
C LEU A 56 -2.23 1.99 15.16
N ILE A 57 -3.24 1.39 14.54
CA ILE A 57 -4.57 2.00 14.41
C ILE A 57 -5.19 2.22 15.80
N ILE A 58 -5.17 1.22 16.67
CA ILE A 58 -5.67 1.36 18.05
C ILE A 58 -4.94 2.50 18.77
N SER A 59 -3.63 2.62 18.58
CA SER A 59 -2.86 3.69 19.20
C SER A 59 -3.25 5.09 18.70
N VAL A 60 -3.71 5.23 17.45
CA VAL A 60 -4.27 6.49 16.96
C VAL A 60 -5.60 6.80 17.63
N PHE A 61 -6.52 5.81 17.73
CA PHE A 61 -7.84 5.99 18.35
C PHE A 61 -7.78 6.23 19.86
N THR A 62 -6.74 5.74 20.50
CA THR A 62 -6.51 5.96 21.95
C THR A 62 -5.64 7.19 22.23
N ASN A 63 -5.30 7.99 21.20
CA ASN A 63 -4.39 9.13 21.34
C ASN A 63 -4.86 10.15 22.39
N ASP A 64 -6.16 10.32 22.58
CA ASP A 64 -6.72 11.25 23.58
C ASP A 64 -6.33 10.89 25.01
N LEU A 65 -5.99 9.62 25.29
CA LEU A 65 -5.54 9.13 26.58
C LEU A 65 -4.07 9.38 26.85
N HIS A 66 -3.21 9.29 25.82
CA HIS A 66 -1.76 9.27 26.01
C HIS A 66 -1.00 10.36 25.24
N GLN A 67 -1.62 11.02 24.23
CA GLN A 67 -1.05 12.08 23.39
C GLN A 67 0.34 11.76 22.81
N LEU A 68 0.59 10.48 22.49
CA LEU A 68 1.87 10.03 21.92
C LEU A 68 1.92 10.14 20.40
N VAL A 69 0.76 10.09 19.72
CA VAL A 69 0.66 10.26 18.26
C VAL A 69 0.59 11.74 17.93
N PHE A 70 -0.35 12.46 18.56
CA PHE A 70 -0.56 13.90 18.41
C PHE A 70 -0.62 14.54 19.79
N ARG A 71 0.12 15.63 19.95
CA ARG A 71 0.13 16.45 21.16
C ARG A 71 -0.66 17.71 20.87
N PHE A 72 -1.76 17.89 21.56
CA PHE A 72 -2.59 19.07 21.46
C PHE A 72 -2.16 20.12 22.46
N SER A 73 -1.98 21.36 22.01
CA SER A 73 -1.51 22.48 22.88
C SER A 73 -2.64 23.26 23.54
N GLY A 74 -3.92 22.96 23.22
CA GLY A 74 -5.10 23.72 23.65
C GLY A 74 -6.17 22.86 24.33
N ARG A 75 -7.18 23.53 24.91
CA ARG A 75 -8.44 22.89 25.38
C ARG A 75 -9.38 22.65 24.19
N PRO A 76 -10.22 21.59 24.22
CA PRO A 76 -11.26 21.39 23.21
C PRO A 76 -12.19 22.62 23.07
N PRO A 77 -12.64 22.97 21.85
CA PRO A 77 -12.49 22.23 20.59
C PRO A 77 -11.08 22.40 19.98
N LEU A 78 -10.46 21.27 19.61
CA LEU A 78 -9.12 21.19 19.08
C LEU A 78 -9.14 21.59 17.59
N SER A 79 -8.36 22.61 17.23
CA SER A 79 -8.21 23.03 15.83
C SER A 79 -7.14 22.19 15.15
N ASP A 80 -7.34 21.85 13.86
CA ASP A 80 -6.35 21.15 13.01
C ASP A 80 -5.00 21.86 12.89
N ARG A 81 -4.88 23.06 13.43
CA ARG A 81 -3.67 23.90 13.38
C ARG A 81 -2.81 23.83 14.64
N ASP A 82 -3.35 23.34 15.75
CA ASP A 82 -2.74 23.46 17.09
C ASP A 82 -2.20 22.13 17.64
N TYR A 83 -1.74 21.23 16.76
CA TYR A 83 -1.13 19.98 17.19
C TYR A 83 0.33 19.85 16.75
N SER A 84 1.12 19.15 17.54
CA SER A 84 2.46 18.72 17.20
C SER A 84 2.52 17.19 17.10
N TYR A 85 3.40 16.70 16.23
CA TYR A 85 3.59 15.27 16.06
C TYR A 85 4.33 14.66 17.26
N GLY A 86 3.78 13.58 17.81
CA GLY A 86 4.42 12.80 18.86
C GLY A 86 5.37 11.73 18.33
N ILE A 87 6.02 11.01 19.24
CA ILE A 87 6.97 9.95 18.89
C ILE A 87 6.28 8.81 18.11
N LEU A 88 5.06 8.46 18.50
CA LEU A 88 4.33 7.36 17.87
C LEU A 88 3.92 7.68 16.42
N PHE A 89 3.71 8.96 16.09
CA PHE A 89 3.53 9.39 14.70
C PHE A 89 4.75 9.06 13.83
N ILE A 90 5.96 9.26 14.36
CA ILE A 90 7.20 8.91 13.64
C ILE A 90 7.28 7.39 13.42
N VAL A 91 6.85 6.60 14.39
CA VAL A 91 6.79 5.13 14.26
C VAL A 91 5.79 4.73 13.17
N ILE A 92 4.61 5.35 13.12
CA ILE A 92 3.60 5.10 12.08
C ILE A 92 4.16 5.45 10.70
N GLN A 93 4.78 6.60 10.53
CA GLN A 93 5.39 6.99 9.25
C GLN A 93 6.54 6.07 8.85
N GLY A 94 7.40 5.70 9.80
CA GLY A 94 8.46 4.72 9.57
C GLY A 94 7.92 3.36 9.12
N TRP A 95 6.81 2.91 9.70
CA TRP A 95 6.13 1.68 9.30
C TRP A 95 5.58 1.74 7.88
N ILE A 96 4.92 2.83 7.50
CA ILE A 96 4.40 3.06 6.15
C ILE A 96 5.55 3.01 5.14
N ILE A 97 6.62 3.75 5.38
CA ILE A 97 7.81 3.78 4.52
C ILE A 97 8.45 2.39 4.41
N PHE A 98 8.56 1.67 5.52
CA PHE A 98 9.06 0.29 5.54
C PHE A 98 8.22 -0.63 4.64
N CYS A 99 6.89 -0.60 4.78
CA CYS A 99 5.99 -1.41 3.95
C CYS A 99 6.15 -1.09 2.46
N LEU A 100 6.25 0.20 2.10
CA LEU A 100 6.42 0.64 0.72
C LEU A 100 7.76 0.20 0.14
N ILE A 101 8.87 0.39 0.86
CA ILE A 101 10.20 -0.05 0.42
C ILE A 101 10.23 -1.57 0.22
N TRP A 102 9.68 -2.32 1.18
CA TRP A 102 9.68 -3.77 1.10
C TRP A 102 8.81 -4.28 -0.04
N MET A 103 7.67 -3.66 -0.27
CA MET A 103 6.81 -3.92 -1.43
C MET A 103 7.57 -3.72 -2.74
N GLU A 104 8.25 -2.59 -2.91
CA GLU A 104 9.03 -2.29 -4.11
C GLU A 104 10.16 -3.30 -4.32
N ILE A 105 10.90 -3.66 -3.27
CA ILE A 105 11.96 -4.69 -3.37
C ILE A 105 11.40 -6.02 -3.86
N ILE A 106 10.22 -6.43 -3.35
CA ILE A 106 9.58 -7.67 -3.80
C ILE A 106 9.14 -7.56 -5.26
N LEU A 107 8.51 -6.46 -5.65
CA LEU A 107 8.05 -6.24 -7.02
C LEU A 107 9.23 -6.22 -8.01
N ILE A 108 10.32 -5.53 -7.69
CA ILE A 108 11.53 -5.50 -8.51
C ILE A 108 12.15 -6.90 -8.64
N ARG A 109 12.25 -7.64 -7.54
CA ARG A 109 12.80 -9.01 -7.56
C ARG A 109 11.95 -9.96 -8.41
N LYS A 110 10.62 -9.86 -8.28
CA LYS A 110 9.68 -10.71 -9.03
C LYS A 110 9.53 -10.27 -10.50
N SER A 111 9.79 -8.99 -10.83
CA SER A 111 9.75 -8.49 -12.22
C SER A 111 11.01 -8.78 -13.05
N ARG A 112 12.11 -9.18 -12.42
CA ARG A 112 13.37 -9.54 -13.11
C ARG A 112 13.33 -10.91 -13.80
N ILE A 113 12.31 -11.18 -14.61
CA ILE A 113 12.25 -12.39 -15.43
C ILE A 113 12.87 -12.10 -16.78
N PRO A 114 13.79 -12.97 -17.30
CA PRO A 114 14.39 -12.80 -18.62
C PRO A 114 13.31 -12.64 -19.70
N GLY A 115 13.45 -11.60 -20.55
CA GLY A 115 12.52 -11.32 -21.65
C GLY A 115 11.43 -10.28 -21.35
N ARG A 116 11.26 -9.80 -20.14
CA ARG A 116 10.30 -8.71 -19.83
C ARG A 116 10.92 -7.33 -20.09
N LYS A 117 10.47 -6.66 -21.15
CA LYS A 117 10.99 -5.35 -21.57
C LYS A 117 10.53 -4.16 -20.73
N GLN A 118 9.47 -4.32 -19.91
CA GLN A 118 8.78 -3.19 -19.24
C GLN A 118 8.70 -3.35 -17.72
N PHE A 119 9.73 -3.92 -17.09
CA PHE A 119 9.78 -4.17 -15.63
C PHE A 119 9.68 -2.90 -14.77
N TRP A 120 9.96 -1.75 -15.34
CA TRP A 120 9.95 -0.46 -14.64
C TRP A 120 8.59 0.24 -14.58
N LEU A 121 7.58 -0.28 -15.28
CA LEU A 121 6.21 0.23 -15.19
C LEU A 121 5.66 0.27 -13.75
N PRO A 122 5.77 -0.75 -12.90
CA PRO A 122 5.37 -0.65 -11.51
C PRO A 122 6.37 0.13 -10.63
N VAL A 123 7.64 0.18 -11.00
CA VAL A 123 8.71 0.78 -10.18
C VAL A 123 8.61 2.30 -10.14
N ILE A 124 8.29 2.96 -11.27
CA ILE A 124 8.19 4.42 -11.31
C ILE A 124 7.12 4.97 -10.36
N PRO A 125 5.86 4.48 -10.38
CA PRO A 125 4.85 4.93 -9.42
C PRO A 125 5.24 4.64 -7.97
N GLY A 126 5.96 3.55 -7.71
CA GLY A 126 6.44 3.20 -6.38
C GLY A 126 7.48 4.18 -5.86
N ILE A 127 8.45 4.57 -6.68
CA ILE A 127 9.43 5.61 -6.32
C ILE A 127 8.72 6.94 -6.07
N LEU A 128 7.73 7.30 -6.90
CA LEU A 128 6.92 8.50 -6.71
C LEU A 128 6.16 8.45 -5.39
N LEU A 129 5.58 7.30 -5.03
CA LEU A 129 4.86 7.10 -3.78
C LEU A 129 5.79 7.24 -2.56
N LEU A 130 6.99 6.67 -2.62
CA LEU A 130 8.00 6.83 -1.57
C LEU A 130 8.44 8.29 -1.45
N GLY A 131 8.76 8.95 -2.56
CA GLY A 131 9.14 10.36 -2.58
C GLY A 131 8.04 11.26 -2.02
N TRP A 132 6.78 10.97 -2.36
CA TRP A 132 5.61 11.65 -1.83
C TRP A 132 5.51 11.51 -0.31
N ASN A 133 5.63 10.29 0.24
CA ASN A 133 5.58 10.05 1.68
C ASN A 133 6.72 10.75 2.44
N ILE A 134 7.95 10.64 1.92
CA ILE A 134 9.11 11.32 2.51
C ILE A 134 8.95 12.85 2.47
N GLY A 135 8.47 13.38 1.35
CA GLY A 135 8.25 14.82 1.20
C GLY A 135 7.16 15.37 2.13
N ASN A 136 6.10 14.59 2.38
CA ASN A 136 5.10 14.93 3.40
C ASN A 136 5.71 14.92 4.82
N LEU A 137 6.54 13.93 5.13
CA LEU A 137 7.24 13.87 6.41
C LEU A 137 8.16 15.06 6.63
N LEU A 138 8.88 15.50 5.57
CA LEU A 138 9.74 16.68 5.58
C LEU A 138 8.98 18.01 5.47
N ARG A 139 7.64 17.97 5.37
CA ARG A 139 6.75 19.14 5.24
C ARG A 139 7.11 20.06 4.08
N LEU A 140 7.55 19.51 2.95
CA LEU A 140 7.93 20.30 1.77
C LEU A 140 6.73 21.12 1.26
N PRO A 141 6.89 22.45 1.04
CA PRO A 141 5.78 23.33 0.66
C PRO A 141 5.14 22.95 -0.68
N LEU A 142 5.93 22.44 -1.64
CA LEU A 142 5.45 21.98 -2.94
C LEU A 142 4.40 20.86 -2.82
N ILE A 143 4.57 19.94 -1.86
CA ILE A 143 3.68 18.79 -1.68
C ILE A 143 2.31 19.24 -1.17
N LYS A 144 2.28 20.21 -0.25
CA LYS A 144 1.04 20.80 0.26
C LYS A 144 0.23 21.54 -0.81
N THR A 145 0.89 22.05 -1.84
CA THR A 145 0.25 22.81 -2.91
C THR A 145 -0.30 21.91 -4.01
N ILE A 146 0.37 20.77 -4.29
CA ILE A 146 0.02 19.89 -5.43
C ILE A 146 -1.11 18.94 -5.09
N ALA A 147 -1.13 18.35 -3.88
CA ALA A 147 -2.20 17.44 -3.48
C ALA A 147 -2.43 17.52 -1.98
N GLY A 148 -3.58 18.06 -1.59
CA GLY A 148 -3.97 18.22 -0.19
C GLY A 148 -4.30 16.90 0.51
N ASP A 149 -4.60 15.81 -0.24
CA ASP A 149 -5.02 14.52 0.32
C ASP A 149 -3.96 13.44 0.08
N MET A 150 -3.25 13.09 1.16
CA MET A 150 -2.23 12.05 1.15
C MET A 150 -2.79 10.68 0.82
N THR A 151 -4.00 10.36 1.28
CA THR A 151 -4.63 9.05 1.05
C THR A 151 -5.05 8.88 -0.40
N ALA A 152 -5.63 9.91 -1.02
CA ALA A 152 -6.02 9.87 -2.43
C ALA A 152 -4.81 9.65 -3.35
N VAL A 153 -3.70 10.36 -3.11
CA VAL A 153 -2.44 10.16 -3.86
C VAL A 153 -1.90 8.75 -3.66
N CYS A 154 -1.92 8.25 -2.42
CA CYS A 154 -1.48 6.89 -2.11
C CYS A 154 -2.32 5.85 -2.86
N CYS A 155 -3.64 5.97 -2.87
CA CYS A 155 -4.54 5.08 -3.62
C CYS A 155 -4.28 5.11 -5.13
N LEU A 156 -4.13 6.30 -5.73
CA LEU A 156 -3.86 6.45 -7.15
C LEU A 156 -2.52 5.83 -7.56
N LEU A 157 -1.45 6.09 -6.81
CA LEU A 157 -0.14 5.53 -7.09
C LEU A 157 -0.09 4.02 -6.86
N MET A 158 -0.78 3.51 -5.83
CA MET A 158 -0.93 2.06 -5.64
C MET A 158 -1.69 1.41 -6.80
N ALA A 159 -2.77 2.01 -7.28
CA ALA A 159 -3.49 1.52 -8.46
C ALA A 159 -2.57 1.52 -9.70
N ALA A 160 -1.75 2.56 -9.89
CA ALA A 160 -0.78 2.64 -10.99
C ALA A 160 0.31 1.54 -10.87
N ILE A 161 0.80 1.24 -9.66
CA ILE A 161 1.75 0.14 -9.41
C ILE A 161 1.15 -1.19 -9.87
N TYR A 162 -0.07 -1.52 -9.42
CA TYR A 162 -0.72 -2.78 -9.79
C TYR A 162 -1.10 -2.84 -11.27
N GLN A 163 -1.55 -1.73 -11.85
CA GLN A 163 -1.77 -1.65 -13.29
C GLN A 163 -0.46 -1.88 -14.06
N GLY A 164 0.64 -1.31 -13.60
CA GLY A 164 1.98 -1.57 -14.12
C GLY A 164 2.37 -3.05 -14.03
N CYS A 165 2.05 -3.73 -12.90
CA CYS A 165 2.28 -5.16 -12.71
C CYS A 165 1.47 -6.02 -13.71
N ILE A 166 0.23 -5.62 -14.02
CA ILE A 166 -0.60 -6.28 -15.02
C ILE A 166 0.01 -6.10 -16.42
N LEU A 167 0.34 -4.86 -16.79
CA LEU A 167 0.90 -4.53 -18.11
C LEU A 167 2.25 -5.19 -18.38
N CYS A 168 3.11 -5.28 -17.37
CA CYS A 168 4.39 -5.99 -17.51
C CYS A 168 4.25 -7.51 -17.41
N GLY A 169 3.01 -8.03 -17.19
CA GLY A 169 2.72 -9.46 -17.12
C GLY A 169 3.21 -10.15 -15.85
N LEU A 170 3.48 -9.39 -14.78
CA LEU A 170 3.79 -9.93 -13.45
C LEU A 170 2.54 -10.54 -12.82
N ILE A 171 1.40 -9.89 -13.01
CA ILE A 171 0.07 -10.41 -12.68
C ILE A 171 -0.53 -10.94 -13.98
N GLN A 172 -0.72 -12.26 -14.05
CA GLN A 172 -1.38 -12.89 -15.18
C GLN A 172 -2.89 -12.65 -15.08
N THR A 173 -3.46 -11.88 -15.99
CA THR A 173 -4.90 -11.79 -16.13
C THR A 173 -5.40 -12.93 -17.01
N ASN A 174 -6.48 -13.59 -16.61
CA ASN A 174 -7.04 -14.80 -17.22
C ASN A 174 -7.37 -14.65 -18.72
N ASN A 175 -7.47 -13.42 -19.22
CA ASN A 175 -7.79 -13.11 -20.63
C ASN A 175 -6.69 -13.52 -21.63
N ARG A 176 -5.42 -13.66 -21.19
CA ARG A 176 -4.33 -14.10 -22.10
C ARG A 176 -4.40 -15.59 -22.44
N TYR A 177 -4.97 -16.40 -21.57
CA TYR A 177 -5.16 -17.82 -21.88
C TYR A 177 -6.19 -18.01 -22.98
N PHE A 178 -7.26 -17.22 -23.00
CA PHE A 178 -8.29 -17.31 -24.04
C PHE A 178 -7.74 -16.96 -25.43
N GLU A 179 -6.91 -15.93 -25.57
CA GLU A 179 -6.26 -15.59 -26.84
C GLU A 179 -5.26 -16.65 -27.30
N LEU A 180 -4.49 -17.25 -26.38
CA LEU A 180 -3.58 -18.35 -26.71
C LEU A 180 -4.32 -19.59 -27.22
N PHE A 181 -5.47 -19.94 -26.61
CA PHE A 181 -6.29 -21.05 -27.07
C PHE A 181 -7.07 -20.74 -28.34
N GLN A 182 -7.45 -19.48 -28.62
CA GLN A 182 -8.05 -19.10 -29.90
C GLN A 182 -7.03 -19.11 -31.06
N THR A 183 -5.78 -18.72 -30.80
CA THR A 183 -4.71 -18.69 -31.86
C THR A 183 -4.16 -20.10 -32.14
N SER A 184 -4.29 -21.02 -31.21
CA SER A 184 -3.86 -22.41 -31.36
C SER A 184 -4.93 -23.35 -31.93
N GLY A 185 -5.99 -22.84 -32.54
CA GLY A 185 -7.13 -23.60 -33.08
C GLY A 185 -6.84 -24.70 -34.12
N GLY A 186 -5.68 -25.30 -34.05
CA GLY A 186 -5.24 -26.43 -34.83
C GLY A 186 -4.23 -27.35 -34.12
N LEU A 187 -3.90 -27.07 -32.85
CA LEU A 187 -3.00 -27.93 -32.08
C LEU A 187 -3.79 -28.49 -30.87
N ASP A 188 -4.04 -29.79 -30.87
CA ASP A 188 -4.48 -30.53 -29.70
C ASP A 188 -3.39 -30.45 -28.64
N ALA A 189 -3.48 -29.46 -27.72
CA ALA A 189 -2.58 -29.34 -26.58
C ALA A 189 -3.12 -30.20 -25.45
N GLU A 190 -2.53 -31.34 -25.24
CA GLU A 190 -2.76 -32.19 -24.07
C GLU A 190 -1.94 -31.61 -22.90
N ILE A 191 -2.64 -31.16 -21.85
CA ILE A 191 -1.98 -30.70 -20.61
C ILE A 191 -1.69 -31.95 -19.78
N THR A 192 -0.45 -32.40 -19.77
CA THR A 192 0.02 -33.47 -18.87
C THR A 192 0.58 -32.87 -17.59
N ASP A 193 0.43 -33.56 -16.47
CA ASP A 193 1.09 -33.20 -15.22
C ASP A 193 2.60 -33.50 -15.29
N ASP A 194 3.36 -33.03 -14.29
CA ASP A 194 4.82 -33.20 -14.21
C ASP A 194 5.26 -34.70 -14.17
N SER A 195 4.34 -35.65 -14.03
CA SER A 195 4.64 -37.09 -13.97
C SER A 195 4.50 -37.79 -15.31
N PHE A 196 4.09 -37.11 -16.40
CA PHE A 196 3.88 -37.68 -17.72
C PHE A 196 2.96 -38.89 -17.74
N GLN A 197 2.07 -39.07 -16.75
CA GLN A 197 1.07 -40.10 -16.75
C GLN A 197 -0.15 -39.63 -17.57
N ARG A 198 -0.48 -40.46 -18.58
CA ARG A 198 -1.69 -40.33 -19.38
C ARG A 198 -2.95 -40.64 -18.58
#